data_9d53248e6538faccfcb69e26663b3af0
#
_entry.id   9d53248e6538faccfcb69e26663b3af0
#
_cell.length_a   1.000
_cell.length_b   1.000
_cell.length_c   1.000
_cell.angle_alpha   90.00
_cell.angle_beta   90.00
_cell.angle_gamma   90.00
#
_symmetry.space_group_name_H-M   'P 1'
#
loop_
_entity.id
_entity.type
_entity.pdbx_description
1 polymer ?
#
loop_
_entity_poly.entity_id
_entity_poly.type
_entity_poly.pdbx_seq_one_letter_code
_entity_poly.pdbx_strand_id
1 'polypeptide(L)' 'MSYKAVRFSAGRTGWAVVMTVYSPNGERTIIRKNLTKRQANEIAKIFNEEVGA' A
#
# COMPACT_ATOMS: atom_id res chain seq x y z
N MET A 1 -8.55 -5.30 -7.11
CA MET A 1 -7.62 -4.36 -6.46
C MET A 1 -7.11 -4.95 -5.15
N SER A 2 -5.86 -4.69 -4.83
CA SER A 2 -5.29 -5.10 -3.55
C SER A 2 -4.36 -4.00 -3.05
N TYR A 3 -4.14 -4.00 -1.74
CA TYR A 3 -3.26 -3.03 -1.08
C TYR A 3 -2.11 -3.78 -0.44
N LYS A 4 -0.93 -3.19 -0.50
CA LYS A 4 0.27 -3.84 0.02
C LYS A 4 1.21 -2.82 0.64
N ALA A 5 1.80 -3.18 1.77
CA ALA A 5 2.87 -2.40 2.36
C ALA A 5 4.16 -2.67 1.58
N VAL A 6 4.85 -1.62 1.17
CA VAL A 6 6.09 -1.73 0.41
C VAL A 6 7.14 -0.79 0.96
N ARG A 7 8.40 -1.11 0.72
CA ARG A 7 9.49 -0.20 1.07
C ARG A 7 9.50 0.96 0.09
N PHE A 8 9.63 2.16 0.64
CA PHE A 8 9.64 3.38 -0.14
C PHE A 8 10.80 4.26 0.32
N SER A 9 11.96 4.07 -0.30
CA SER A 9 13.21 4.71 0.12
C SER A 9 13.19 6.23 0.00
N ALA A 10 12.33 6.78 -0.84
CA ALA A 10 12.19 8.22 -0.97
C ALA A 10 11.36 8.85 0.15
N GLY A 11 10.67 8.05 0.96
CA GLY A 11 9.88 8.54 2.07
C GLY A 11 10.70 8.67 3.35
N ARG A 12 10.20 9.43 4.32
CA ARG A 12 10.89 9.66 5.60
C ARG A 12 11.10 8.39 6.40
N THR A 13 10.09 7.53 6.43
CA THR A 13 10.08 6.32 7.26
C THR A 13 10.42 5.07 6.48
N GLY A 14 10.53 5.19 5.15
CA GLY A 14 10.91 4.08 4.28
C GLY A 14 9.80 3.11 3.94
N TRP A 15 8.55 3.40 4.29
CA TRP A 15 7.42 2.53 4.02
C TRP A 15 6.24 3.29 3.42
N ALA A 16 5.50 2.60 2.59
CA ALA A 16 4.30 3.14 1.93
C ALA A 16 3.31 2.02 1.69
N VAL A 17 2.07 2.40 1.39
CA VAL A 17 1.04 1.46 0.95
C VAL A 17 0.73 1.76 -0.50
N VAL A 18 0.77 0.72 -1.33
CA VAL A 18 0.42 0.83 -2.74
C VAL A 18 -0.88 0.08 -3.00
N MET A 19 -1.66 0.63 -3.92
CA MET A 19 -2.82 -0.03 -4.48
C MET A 19 -2.41 -0.64 -5.82
N THR A 20 -2.61 -1.95 -5.98
CA THR A 20 -2.38 -2.64 -7.23
C THR A 20 -3.70 -2.84 -7.93
N VAL A 21 -3.82 -2.33 -9.13
CA VAL A 21 -5.01 -2.48 -9.96
C VAL A 21 -4.82 -3.68 -10.88
N TYR A 22 -5.84 -4.51 -11.01
CA TYR A 22 -5.80 -5.62 -11.96
C TYR A 22 -5.97 -5.07 -13.36
N SER A 23 -4.86 -4.79 -14.00
CA SER A 23 -4.82 -4.35 -15.39
C SER A 23 -3.71 -5.10 -16.10
N PRO A 24 -3.73 -5.16 -17.43
CA PRO A 24 -2.64 -5.80 -18.17
C PRO A 24 -1.27 -5.23 -17.86
N ASN A 25 -1.21 -3.99 -17.45
CA ASN A 25 0.05 -3.30 -17.14
C ASN A 25 0.48 -3.47 -15.69
N GLY A 26 -0.37 -4.01 -14.82
CA GLY A 26 -0.05 -4.18 -13.40
C GLY A 26 0.25 -2.86 -12.70
N GLU A 27 -0.54 -1.84 -12.97
CA GLU A 27 -0.29 -0.51 -12.42
C GLU A 27 -0.36 -0.49 -10.90
N ARG A 28 0.57 0.26 -10.31
CA ARG A 28 0.62 0.47 -8.87
C ARG A 28 0.57 1.97 -8.58
N THR A 29 -0.23 2.33 -7.61
CA THR A 29 -0.36 3.72 -7.17
C THR A 29 -0.05 3.81 -5.69
N ILE A 30 0.83 4.73 -5.32
CA ILE A 30 1.13 4.99 -3.91
C ILE A 30 -0.01 5.83 -3.35
N ILE A 31 -0.72 5.28 -2.36
CA ILE A 31 -1.87 5.97 -1.75
C ILE A 31 -1.56 6.53 -0.37
N ARG A 32 -0.56 5.97 0.32
CA ARG A 32 -0.09 6.47 1.61
C ARG A 32 1.42 6.31 1.65
N LYS A 33 2.11 7.31 2.17
CA LYS A 33 3.57 7.30 2.31
C LYS A 33 3.97 7.87 3.65
N ASN A 34 5.27 7.83 3.95
CA ASN A 34 5.82 8.31 5.23
C ASN A 34 5.25 7.54 6.41
N LEU A 35 5.11 6.22 6.25
CA LEU A 35 4.59 5.33 7.28
C LEU A 35 5.70 4.47 7.86
N THR A 36 5.51 4.00 9.09
CA THR A 36 6.34 2.93 9.62
C THR A 36 5.88 1.60 9.02
N LYS A 37 6.73 0.57 9.13
CA LYS A 37 6.37 -0.77 8.67
C LYS A 37 5.04 -1.23 9.28
N ARG A 38 4.89 -1.02 10.58
CA ARG A 38 3.68 -1.41 11.30
C ARG A 38 2.45 -0.67 10.79
N GLN A 39 2.57 0.65 10.62
CA GLN A 39 1.48 1.46 10.10
C GLN A 39 1.09 1.06 8.68
N ALA A 40 2.08 0.83 7.83
CA ALA A 40 1.81 0.42 6.45
C ALA A 40 1.07 -0.91 6.40
N ASN A 41 1.48 -1.88 7.20
CA ASN A 41 0.82 -3.18 7.27
C ASN A 41 -0.62 -3.06 7.79
N GLU A 42 -0.84 -2.25 8.82
CA GLU A 42 -2.18 -2.05 9.38
C GLU A 42 -3.11 -1.37 8.38
N ILE A 43 -2.63 -0.34 7.71
CA ILE A 43 -3.43 0.39 6.70
C ILE A 43 -3.77 -0.53 5.52
N ALA A 44 -2.79 -1.27 5.03
CA ALA A 44 -3.02 -2.22 3.94
C ALA A 44 -4.07 -3.27 4.33
N LYS A 45 -4.00 -3.77 5.56
CA LYS A 45 -4.96 -4.73 6.08
C LYS A 45 -6.38 -4.15 6.11
N ILE A 46 -6.53 -2.94 6.64
CA ILE A 46 -7.84 -2.28 6.73
C ILE A 46 -8.44 -2.08 5.34
N PHE A 47 -7.64 -1.57 4.40
CA PHE A 47 -8.12 -1.33 3.05
C PHE A 47 -8.50 -2.63 2.33
N ASN A 48 -7.72 -3.69 2.52
CA ASN A 48 -8.03 -4.99 1.93
C ASN A 48 -9.32 -5.57 2.50
N GLU A 49 -9.58 -5.38 3.79
CA GLU A 49 -10.82 -5.84 4.42
C GLU A 49 -12.03 -5.11 3.84
N GLU A 50 -11.93 -3.80 3.61
CA GLU A 50 -13.01 -3.02 3.02
C GLU A 50 -13.30 -3.45 1.58
N VAL A 51 -12.26 -3.69 0.79
CA VAL A 51 -12.39 -4.10 -0.60
C VAL A 51 -12.87 -5.55 -0.69
N GLY A 52 -12.42 -6.40 0.21
CA GLY A 52 -12.77 -7.81 0.23
C GLY A 52 -14.14 -8.11 0.81
N ALA A 53 -14.76 -7.15 1.44
CA ALA A 53 -16.10 -7.31 1.98
C ALA A 53 -17.15 -7.13 0.88
#